data_9da09bd94dff72dbd813717ca35e800e
#
_entry.id   9da09bd94dff72dbd813717ca35e800e
#
_cell.length_a   1.000
_cell.length_b   1.000
_cell.length_c   1.000
_cell.angle_alpha   90.00
_cell.angle_beta   90.00
_cell.angle_gamma   90.00
#
_symmetry.space_group_name_H-M   'P 1'
#
loop_
_entity.id
_entity.type
_entity.pdbx_description
1 polymer ?
#
loop_
_entity_poly.entity_id
_entity_poly.type
_entity_poly.pdbx_seq_one_letter_code
_entity_poly.pdbx_strand_id
1 'polypeptide(L)'
;MGVGGFSVLHSQGAEIDKVDGTLNFVAQSAFENPTQPVGAALFAIEQSGLDITLSFLTHEGDETLINESSLNYLGAPDFPTVERAAMVPVRIPGSAPYRFRSVLVEGGDFIIIARSTDDLDSNFRSNLQSLAAFTFVIDTLAALLLFFYFRRINRRDETASLARMQEFLGDASHELRTPLTVIKGYVEMLSKNQLKEDADKERAFSRVGNEIQRMETLVQDLLLLAELGESGARDIEKLDLSEIMSAHGTDFITLNPERKVTLAISQNVSIEASRDYIARFIQNALTNVVRHTDNNVAVNISLTPHGKMAELIIEDAGNGLPDSAYREDIRSLNRFDKSRSRENGGSGLGMSIMSAVIQKLGGRFSLRKSSLGGLAIVVELPVVKD
;
A
#
# COMPACT_ATOMS: atom_id res chain seq x y z
N MET A 1 13.26 18.93 1.75
CA MET A 1 13.36 20.40 1.89
C MET A 1 14.30 20.88 3.01
N GLY A 2 14.44 20.21 4.14
CA GLY A 2 15.21 20.72 5.27
C GLY A 2 16.70 21.00 5.02
N VAL A 3 17.43 20.05 4.43
CA VAL A 3 18.90 20.14 4.32
C VAL A 3 19.35 21.19 3.28
N GLY A 4 18.69 21.23 2.11
CA GLY A 4 19.04 22.20 1.06
C GLY A 4 18.69 23.63 1.44
N GLY A 5 17.54 23.89 2.06
CA GLY A 5 17.15 25.19 2.56
C GLY A 5 18.05 25.68 3.69
N PHE A 6 18.44 24.80 4.61
CA PHE A 6 19.39 25.11 5.67
C PHE A 6 20.77 25.47 5.13
N SER A 7 21.27 24.76 4.11
CA SER A 7 22.56 25.07 3.46
C SER A 7 22.55 26.44 2.80
N VAL A 8 21.49 26.83 2.10
CA VAL A 8 21.37 28.13 1.43
C VAL A 8 21.30 29.27 2.45
N LEU A 9 20.55 29.11 3.54
CA LEU A 9 20.48 30.10 4.63
C LEU A 9 21.82 30.24 5.36
N HIS A 10 22.51 29.15 5.61
CA HIS A 10 23.82 29.16 6.27
C HIS A 10 24.88 29.85 5.40
N SER A 11 24.85 29.58 4.07
CA SER A 11 25.75 30.25 3.13
C SER A 11 25.54 31.78 3.10
N GLN A 12 24.26 32.23 3.10
CA GLN A 12 23.96 33.67 3.14
C GLN A 12 24.46 34.33 4.43
N GLY A 13 24.25 33.65 5.58
CA GLY A 13 24.77 34.15 6.86
C GLY A 13 26.28 34.32 6.84
N ALA A 14 27.01 33.35 6.34
CA ALA A 14 28.47 33.39 6.26
C ALA A 14 28.99 34.51 5.33
N GLU A 15 28.28 34.78 4.23
CA GLU A 15 28.65 35.90 3.32
C GLU A 15 28.39 37.27 3.97
N ILE A 16 27.28 37.41 4.69
CA ILE A 16 27.01 38.65 5.47
C ILE A 16 28.06 38.87 6.55
N ASP A 17 28.41 37.82 7.29
CA ASP A 17 29.43 37.87 8.34
C ASP A 17 30.79 38.29 7.77
N LYS A 18 31.12 37.87 6.56
CA LYS A 18 32.32 38.27 5.85
C LYS A 18 32.29 39.74 5.47
N VAL A 19 31.16 40.25 5.01
CA VAL A 19 30.99 41.71 4.71
C VAL A 19 31.15 42.52 6.00
N ASP A 20 30.46 42.12 7.06
CA ASP A 20 30.54 42.79 8.35
C ASP A 20 31.96 42.76 8.93
N GLY A 21 32.67 41.67 8.81
CA GLY A 21 34.06 41.54 9.20
C GLY A 21 34.97 42.54 8.45
N THR A 22 34.73 42.69 7.14
CA THR A 22 35.51 43.66 6.33
C THR A 22 35.16 45.09 6.67
N LEU A 23 33.88 45.44 6.83
CA LEU A 23 33.46 46.77 7.25
C LEU A 23 34.06 47.13 8.62
N ASN A 24 34.08 46.20 9.56
CA ASN A 24 34.72 46.39 10.86
C ASN A 24 36.23 46.56 10.75
N PHE A 25 36.90 45.81 9.88
CA PHE A 25 38.34 45.95 9.65
C PHE A 25 38.71 47.35 9.11
N VAL A 26 37.95 47.83 8.11
CA VAL A 26 38.16 49.18 7.56
C VAL A 26 37.86 50.25 8.60
N ALA A 27 36.77 50.11 9.36
CA ALA A 27 36.42 51.04 10.44
C ALA A 27 37.48 51.10 11.55
N GLN A 28 38.00 49.93 11.94
CA GLN A 28 39.06 49.85 12.94
C GLN A 28 40.36 50.53 12.44
N SER A 29 40.71 50.29 11.18
CA SER A 29 41.91 50.98 10.58
C SER A 29 41.79 52.48 10.59
N ALA A 30 40.60 53.03 10.30
CA ALA A 30 40.34 54.48 10.40
C ALA A 30 40.41 54.97 11.85
N PHE A 31 39.84 54.24 12.79
CA PHE A 31 39.82 54.64 14.21
C PHE A 31 41.22 54.63 14.85
N GLU A 32 42.06 53.63 14.52
CA GLU A 32 43.42 53.49 15.06
C GLU A 32 44.39 54.56 14.49
N ASN A 33 44.00 55.25 13.44
CA ASN A 33 44.81 56.28 12.82
C ASN A 33 44.14 57.70 12.84
N PRO A 34 43.95 58.28 14.00
CA PRO A 34 43.17 59.55 14.15
C PRO A 34 43.74 60.73 13.41
N THR A 35 45.05 60.76 13.09
CA THR A 35 45.69 61.83 12.33
C THR A 35 45.42 61.76 10.81
N GLN A 36 45.16 60.59 10.27
CA GLN A 36 44.83 60.33 8.86
C GLN A 36 43.77 59.23 8.67
N PRO A 37 42.57 59.35 9.27
CA PRO A 37 41.59 58.28 9.32
C PRO A 37 41.06 57.87 7.94
N VAL A 38 40.90 58.86 7.04
CA VAL A 38 40.47 58.60 5.65
C VAL A 38 41.52 57.83 4.86
N GLY A 39 42.84 58.23 5.01
CA GLY A 39 43.92 57.52 4.32
C GLY A 39 44.07 56.07 4.79
N ALA A 40 43.90 55.83 6.10
CA ALA A 40 43.92 54.48 6.67
C ALA A 40 42.73 53.61 6.20
N ALA A 41 41.55 54.23 6.12
CA ALA A 41 40.38 53.57 5.57
C ALA A 41 40.54 53.15 4.10
N LEU A 42 41.04 54.09 3.26
CA LEU A 42 41.31 53.82 1.84
C LEU A 42 42.34 52.70 1.66
N PHE A 43 43.40 52.68 2.42
CA PHE A 43 44.38 51.59 2.38
C PHE A 43 43.81 50.24 2.79
N ALA A 44 42.97 50.21 3.83
CA ALA A 44 42.30 49.01 4.27
C ALA A 44 41.29 48.50 3.23
N ILE A 45 40.56 49.38 2.52
CA ILE A 45 39.69 49.05 1.40
C ILE A 45 40.49 48.39 0.28
N GLU A 46 41.60 48.97 -0.12
CA GLU A 46 42.48 48.46 -1.17
C GLU A 46 42.99 47.04 -0.80
N GLN A 47 43.39 46.83 0.44
CA GLN A 47 43.81 45.52 0.96
C GLN A 47 42.67 44.48 0.97
N SER A 48 41.43 44.92 1.22
CA SER A 48 40.27 44.00 1.27
C SER A 48 39.90 43.43 -0.08
N GLY A 49 40.24 44.13 -1.18
CA GLY A 49 39.85 43.77 -2.55
C GLY A 49 38.34 43.86 -2.80
N LEU A 50 37.58 44.42 -1.86
CA LEU A 50 36.14 44.57 -1.97
C LEU A 50 35.75 45.98 -2.42
N ASP A 51 34.68 46.07 -3.19
CA ASP A 51 34.12 47.33 -3.63
C ASP A 51 33.35 47.99 -2.48
N ILE A 52 33.97 48.95 -1.82
CA ILE A 52 33.48 49.65 -0.63
C ILE A 52 33.48 51.15 -0.91
N THR A 53 32.35 51.78 -0.67
CA THR A 53 32.15 53.21 -0.73
C THR A 53 32.63 53.85 0.58
N LEU A 54 33.41 54.95 0.46
CA LEU A 54 33.81 55.74 1.58
C LEU A 54 33.25 57.15 1.39
N SER A 55 32.50 57.65 2.36
CA SER A 55 32.07 59.06 2.39
C SER A 55 32.36 59.71 3.75
N PHE A 56 32.44 61.01 3.74
CA PHE A 56 32.65 61.85 4.91
C PHE A 56 31.39 62.68 5.17
N LEU A 57 30.82 62.54 6.37
CA LEU A 57 29.59 63.19 6.80
C LEU A 57 29.98 64.23 7.91
N THR A 58 29.72 65.51 7.66
CA THR A 58 29.91 66.52 8.67
C THR A 58 28.79 66.52 9.70
N HIS A 59 29.03 67.05 10.89
CA HIS A 59 27.99 67.22 11.93
C HIS A 59 26.86 68.18 11.50
N GLU A 60 27.06 69.01 10.46
CA GLU A 60 26.01 69.84 9.85
C GLU A 60 25.12 69.06 8.85
N GLY A 61 25.49 67.85 8.51
CA GLY A 61 24.74 66.98 7.60
C GLY A 61 25.24 67.02 6.14
N ASP A 62 26.32 67.72 5.85
CA ASP A 62 26.91 67.70 4.52
C ASP A 62 27.76 66.47 4.29
N GLU A 63 27.42 65.69 3.22
CA GLU A 63 28.14 64.48 2.87
C GLU A 63 29.00 64.64 1.63
N THR A 64 30.25 64.21 1.71
CA THR A 64 31.19 64.18 0.60
C THR A 64 31.68 62.80 0.30
N LEU A 65 31.43 62.28 -0.92
CA LEU A 65 31.96 61.03 -1.40
C LEU A 65 33.49 61.14 -1.60
N ILE A 66 34.23 60.15 -1.04
CA ILE A 66 35.69 60.15 -1.05
C ILE A 66 36.24 59.26 -2.17
N ASN A 67 35.63 58.08 -2.40
CA ASN A 67 36.06 57.20 -3.47
C ASN A 67 34.89 56.82 -4.39
N GLU A 68 35.21 56.53 -5.64
CA GLU A 68 34.26 55.95 -6.58
C GLU A 68 34.10 54.49 -6.27
N SER A 69 32.83 53.97 -6.27
CA SER A 69 32.48 52.56 -6.12
C SER A 69 31.27 52.22 -6.97
N SER A 70 30.99 50.94 -7.16
CA SER A 70 29.84 50.46 -7.88
C SER A 70 28.52 50.63 -7.10
N LEU A 71 28.58 51.01 -5.83
CA LEU A 71 27.39 51.23 -5.01
C LEU A 71 26.69 52.52 -5.47
N ASN A 72 25.46 52.39 -5.89
CA ASN A 72 24.55 53.50 -6.18
C ASN A 72 24.09 54.10 -4.84
N TYR A 73 25.02 54.82 -4.20
CA TYR A 73 24.85 55.35 -2.87
C TYR A 73 23.93 56.59 -2.90
N LEU A 74 22.84 56.54 -2.20
CA LEU A 74 21.80 57.59 -2.17
C LEU A 74 21.99 58.60 -1.04
N GLY A 75 23.12 58.57 -0.36
CA GLY A 75 23.46 59.45 0.77
C GLY A 75 23.37 58.74 2.13
N ALA A 76 23.93 59.40 3.15
CA ALA A 76 23.93 58.89 4.50
C ALA A 76 22.48 58.76 5.05
N PRO A 77 22.18 57.73 5.83
CA PRO A 77 20.93 57.63 6.57
C PRO A 77 20.88 58.71 7.68
N ASP A 78 19.77 58.74 8.42
CA ASP A 78 19.57 59.63 9.55
C ASP A 78 20.69 59.51 10.61
N PHE A 79 21.04 60.60 11.30
CA PHE A 79 22.10 60.66 12.31
C PHE A 79 22.01 59.53 13.38
N PRO A 80 20.84 59.23 13.97
CA PRO A 80 20.72 58.13 14.94
C PRO A 80 21.13 56.76 14.36
N THR A 81 20.92 56.52 13.07
CA THR A 81 21.34 55.30 12.38
C THR A 81 22.86 55.31 12.13
N VAL A 82 23.43 56.46 11.79
CA VAL A 82 24.88 56.63 11.65
C VAL A 82 25.59 56.40 12.99
N GLU A 83 25.09 56.97 14.10
CA GLU A 83 25.62 56.75 15.44
C GLU A 83 25.57 55.26 15.85
N ARG A 84 24.48 54.58 15.53
CA ARG A 84 24.36 53.13 15.79
C ARG A 84 25.38 52.35 14.97
N ALA A 85 25.60 52.73 13.73
CA ALA A 85 26.61 52.15 12.87
C ALA A 85 28.05 52.32 13.34
N ALA A 86 28.31 53.25 14.27
CA ALA A 86 29.60 53.35 14.94
C ALA A 86 29.90 52.19 15.89
N MET A 87 28.87 51.42 16.33
CA MET A 87 29.05 50.27 17.21
C MET A 87 29.00 48.94 16.44
N VAL A 88 28.07 48.80 15.49
CA VAL A 88 27.84 47.55 14.73
C VAL A 88 27.46 47.86 13.28
N PRO A 89 27.82 47.01 12.31
CA PRO A 89 27.36 47.19 10.93
C PRO A 89 25.84 47.21 10.84
N VAL A 90 25.27 48.18 10.12
CA VAL A 90 23.81 48.34 9.96
C VAL A 90 23.44 48.08 8.51
N ARG A 91 22.34 47.38 8.27
CA ARG A 91 21.74 47.16 6.93
C ARG A 91 20.72 48.24 6.64
N ILE A 92 20.82 48.86 5.49
CA ILE A 92 19.78 49.73 4.93
C ILE A 92 19.07 48.98 3.82
N PRO A 93 17.78 48.64 4.00
CA PRO A 93 16.97 48.03 2.97
C PRO A 93 16.51 49.07 1.94
N GLY A 94 16.25 48.63 0.71
CA GLY A 94 15.73 49.52 -0.33
C GLY A 94 15.93 48.95 -1.72
N SER A 95 15.81 49.81 -2.73
CA SER A 95 16.05 49.45 -4.13
C SER A 95 17.53 49.19 -4.42
N ALA A 96 18.45 49.76 -3.62
CA ALA A 96 19.88 49.49 -3.61
C ALA A 96 20.29 49.17 -2.16
N PRO A 97 20.08 47.92 -1.69
CA PRO A 97 20.37 47.56 -0.30
C PRO A 97 21.88 47.59 -0.06
N TYR A 98 22.26 48.13 1.09
CA TYR A 98 23.65 48.15 1.49
C TYR A 98 23.83 47.95 2.99
N ARG A 99 25.03 47.54 3.37
CA ARG A 99 25.49 47.52 4.78
C ARG A 99 26.56 48.58 4.96
N PHE A 100 26.53 49.24 6.10
CA PHE A 100 27.51 50.28 6.39
C PHE A 100 27.97 50.27 7.84
N ARG A 101 29.10 50.83 8.06
CA ARG A 101 29.77 51.12 9.34
C ARG A 101 30.13 52.60 9.35
N SER A 102 30.08 53.24 10.50
CA SER A 102 30.56 54.62 10.66
C SER A 102 31.71 54.65 11.67
N VAL A 103 32.52 55.66 11.54
CA VAL A 103 33.62 55.99 12.48
C VAL A 103 33.54 57.47 12.83
N LEU A 104 33.37 57.74 14.14
CA LEU A 104 33.43 59.13 14.63
C LEU A 104 34.86 59.61 14.60
N VAL A 105 35.09 60.80 13.98
CA VAL A 105 36.38 61.45 13.90
C VAL A 105 36.37 62.74 14.71
N GLU A 106 37.56 63.37 14.86
CA GLU A 106 37.69 64.65 15.57
C GLU A 106 36.80 65.74 14.96
N GLY A 107 36.10 66.52 15.80
CA GLY A 107 35.14 67.51 15.34
C GLY A 107 33.68 67.12 15.33
N GLY A 108 33.35 65.85 15.62
CA GLY A 108 31.95 65.34 15.64
C GLY A 108 31.44 64.84 14.28
N ASP A 109 32.35 64.76 13.30
CA ASP A 109 32.02 64.21 11.95
C ASP A 109 32.19 62.74 11.87
N PHE A 110 31.64 62.12 10.80
CA PHE A 110 31.67 60.68 10.61
C PHE A 110 32.28 60.27 9.27
N ILE A 111 33.08 59.22 9.28
CA ILE A 111 33.46 58.51 8.08
C ILE A 111 32.46 57.37 7.92
N ILE A 112 31.80 57.27 6.78
CA ILE A 112 30.84 56.18 6.44
C ILE A 112 31.54 55.25 5.46
N ILE A 113 31.47 53.96 5.80
CA ILE A 113 32.06 52.85 5.06
C ILE A 113 30.90 51.93 4.66
N ALA A 114 30.53 51.93 3.38
CA ALA A 114 29.34 51.25 2.90
C ALA A 114 29.66 50.25 1.78
N ARG A 115 28.94 49.14 1.76
CA ARG A 115 29.03 48.14 0.70
C ARG A 115 27.64 47.71 0.24
N SER A 116 27.43 47.60 -1.09
CA SER A 116 26.21 47.00 -1.67
C SER A 116 26.05 45.55 -1.26
N THR A 117 24.81 45.16 -0.99
CA THR A 117 24.41 43.75 -0.76
C THR A 117 23.48 43.23 -1.84
N ASP A 118 23.34 43.94 -2.96
CA ASP A 118 22.46 43.58 -4.05
C ASP A 118 22.89 42.27 -4.73
N ASP A 119 24.19 42.08 -4.90
CA ASP A 119 24.82 40.85 -5.39
C ASP A 119 24.50 39.65 -4.49
N LEU A 120 24.55 39.82 -3.17
CA LEU A 120 24.25 38.80 -2.18
C LEU A 120 22.76 38.43 -2.20
N ASP A 121 21.89 39.44 -2.23
CA ASP A 121 20.45 39.27 -2.26
C ASP A 121 19.96 38.60 -3.59
N SER A 122 20.58 39.00 -4.71
CA SER A 122 20.27 38.41 -6.03
C SER A 122 20.75 36.97 -6.15
N ASN A 123 21.95 36.63 -5.69
CA ASN A 123 22.48 35.28 -5.64
C ASN A 123 21.64 34.38 -4.73
N PHE A 124 21.23 34.89 -3.57
CA PHE A 124 20.37 34.16 -2.66
C PHE A 124 19.01 33.76 -3.32
N ARG A 125 18.36 34.75 -3.99
CA ARG A 125 17.09 34.49 -4.70
C ARG A 125 17.29 33.49 -5.84
N SER A 126 18.35 33.60 -6.62
CA SER A 126 18.68 32.67 -7.70
C SER A 126 18.89 31.23 -7.17
N ASN A 127 19.67 31.10 -6.09
CA ASN A 127 19.91 29.79 -5.45
C ASN A 127 18.62 29.19 -4.90
N LEU A 128 17.75 29.99 -4.29
CA LEU A 128 16.45 29.54 -3.77
C LEU A 128 15.52 29.09 -4.90
N GLN A 129 15.46 29.86 -6.02
CA GLN A 129 14.67 29.47 -7.20
C GLN A 129 15.19 28.18 -7.84
N SER A 130 16.51 28.04 -7.96
CA SER A 130 17.12 26.81 -8.48
C SER A 130 16.81 25.59 -7.61
N LEU A 131 16.88 25.73 -6.29
CA LEU A 131 16.53 24.69 -5.34
C LEU A 131 15.05 24.29 -5.45
N ALA A 132 14.16 25.28 -5.55
CA ALA A 132 12.72 25.04 -5.72
C ALA A 132 12.41 24.33 -7.06
N ALA A 133 13.04 24.76 -8.15
CA ALA A 133 12.89 24.11 -9.44
C ALA A 133 13.39 22.66 -9.43
N PHE A 134 14.53 22.41 -8.80
CA PHE A 134 15.12 21.07 -8.69
C PHE A 134 14.24 20.12 -7.86
N THR A 135 13.73 20.58 -6.71
CA THR A 135 12.81 19.79 -5.89
C THR A 135 11.51 19.50 -6.64
N PHE A 136 10.95 20.47 -7.34
CA PHE A 136 9.74 20.28 -8.14
C PHE A 136 9.92 19.22 -9.24
N VAL A 137 11.07 19.20 -9.92
CA VAL A 137 11.37 18.19 -10.94
C VAL A 137 11.46 16.80 -10.32
N ILE A 138 12.16 16.66 -9.18
CA ILE A 138 12.29 15.38 -8.49
C ILE A 138 10.92 14.86 -8.01
N ASP A 139 10.12 15.73 -7.38
CA ASP A 139 8.80 15.34 -6.87
C ASP A 139 7.86 14.92 -8.02
N THR A 140 7.91 15.64 -9.14
CA THR A 140 7.15 15.29 -10.35
C THR A 140 7.59 13.95 -10.91
N LEU A 141 8.89 13.69 -11.00
CA LEU A 141 9.42 12.41 -11.48
C LEU A 141 9.02 11.25 -10.56
N ALA A 142 9.11 11.45 -9.24
CA ALA A 142 8.70 10.47 -8.25
C ALA A 142 7.19 10.16 -8.35
N ALA A 143 6.36 11.20 -8.48
CA ALA A 143 4.91 11.05 -8.67
C ALA A 143 4.57 10.26 -9.96
N LEU A 144 5.26 10.55 -11.07
CA LEU A 144 5.10 9.81 -12.32
C LEU A 144 5.51 8.34 -12.19
N LEU A 145 6.64 8.05 -11.54
CA LEU A 145 7.08 6.69 -11.29
C LEU A 145 6.06 5.90 -10.44
N LEU A 146 5.56 6.51 -9.36
CA LEU A 146 4.51 5.92 -8.53
C LEU A 146 3.22 5.70 -9.33
N PHE A 147 2.80 6.67 -10.13
CA PHE A 147 1.62 6.55 -10.99
C PHE A 147 1.74 5.37 -11.96
N PHE A 148 2.88 5.24 -12.68
CA PHE A 148 3.11 4.13 -13.59
C PHE A 148 3.23 2.80 -12.87
N TYR A 149 3.84 2.77 -11.66
CA TYR A 149 3.94 1.58 -10.82
C TYR A 149 2.54 1.08 -10.41
N PHE A 150 1.69 1.95 -9.83
CA PHE A 150 0.32 1.60 -9.45
C PHE A 150 -0.54 1.20 -10.66
N ARG A 151 -0.43 1.94 -11.77
CA ARG A 151 -1.13 1.60 -13.01
C ARG A 151 -0.72 0.22 -13.55
N ARG A 152 0.55 -0.15 -13.41
CA ARG A 152 1.03 -1.48 -13.83
C ARG A 152 0.50 -2.61 -12.94
N ILE A 153 0.43 -2.39 -11.62
CA ILE A 153 -0.14 -3.35 -10.68
C ILE A 153 -1.63 -3.55 -10.97
N ASN A 154 -2.42 -2.49 -10.99
CA ASN A 154 -3.86 -2.56 -11.24
C ASN A 154 -4.21 -3.25 -12.57
N ARG A 155 -3.46 -2.97 -13.64
CA ARG A 155 -3.68 -3.65 -14.93
C ARG A 155 -3.37 -5.15 -14.88
N ARG A 156 -2.39 -5.58 -14.10
CA ARG A 156 -2.09 -7.00 -13.93
C ARG A 156 -3.20 -7.73 -13.18
N ASP A 157 -3.77 -7.10 -12.18
CA ASP A 157 -4.87 -7.66 -11.41
C ASP A 157 -6.16 -7.75 -12.23
N GLU A 158 -6.47 -6.74 -13.05
CA GLU A 158 -7.61 -6.77 -13.98
C GLU A 158 -7.46 -7.85 -15.05
N THR A 159 -6.30 -7.96 -15.70
CA THR A 159 -6.07 -8.97 -16.74
C THR A 159 -6.05 -10.39 -16.17
N ALA A 160 -5.48 -10.58 -14.97
CA ALA A 160 -5.52 -11.85 -14.27
C ALA A 160 -6.95 -12.21 -13.79
N SER A 161 -7.75 -11.22 -13.42
CA SER A 161 -9.16 -11.41 -13.07
C SER A 161 -10.00 -11.79 -14.28
N LEU A 162 -9.84 -11.10 -15.41
CA LEU A 162 -10.52 -11.42 -16.67
C LEU A 162 -10.13 -12.81 -17.19
N ALA A 163 -8.86 -13.18 -17.16
CA ALA A 163 -8.40 -14.50 -17.58
C ALA A 163 -8.99 -15.60 -16.69
N ARG A 164 -9.02 -15.40 -15.37
CA ARG A 164 -9.68 -16.32 -14.43
C ARG A 164 -11.17 -16.45 -14.70
N MET A 165 -11.86 -15.35 -15.00
CA MET A 165 -13.29 -15.36 -15.33
C MET A 165 -13.57 -16.06 -16.64
N GLN A 166 -12.72 -15.90 -17.68
CA GLN A 166 -12.84 -16.62 -18.94
C GLN A 166 -12.62 -18.13 -18.78
N GLU A 167 -11.60 -18.55 -18.02
CA GLU A 167 -11.36 -19.95 -17.70
C GLU A 167 -12.54 -20.54 -16.92
N PHE A 168 -13.04 -19.82 -15.92
CA PHE A 168 -14.21 -20.19 -15.13
C PHE A 168 -15.48 -20.37 -16.00
N LEU A 169 -15.79 -19.43 -16.89
CA LEU A 169 -16.94 -19.54 -17.80
C LEU A 169 -16.78 -20.71 -18.78
N GLY A 170 -15.56 -20.98 -19.23
CA GLY A 170 -15.24 -22.14 -20.06
C GLY A 170 -15.52 -23.45 -19.33
N ASP A 171 -15.02 -23.59 -18.11
CA ASP A 171 -15.22 -24.78 -17.29
C ASP A 171 -16.70 -24.96 -16.91
N ALA A 172 -17.39 -23.89 -16.52
CA ALA A 172 -18.83 -23.90 -16.25
C ALA A 172 -19.65 -24.39 -17.45
N SER A 173 -19.32 -23.92 -18.65
CA SER A 173 -19.99 -24.31 -19.90
C SER A 173 -19.79 -25.81 -20.19
N HIS A 174 -18.61 -26.34 -19.93
CA HIS A 174 -18.33 -27.78 -20.07
C HIS A 174 -19.07 -28.63 -19.05
N GLU A 175 -19.08 -28.20 -17.78
CA GLU A 175 -19.75 -28.91 -16.69
C GLU A 175 -21.29 -28.87 -16.82
N LEU A 176 -21.87 -27.82 -17.42
CA LEU A 176 -23.30 -27.75 -17.73
C LEU A 176 -23.69 -28.59 -18.93
N ARG A 177 -22.81 -28.73 -19.94
CA ARG A 177 -23.12 -29.51 -21.18
C ARG A 177 -23.31 -31.00 -20.92
N THR A 178 -22.53 -31.57 -20.00
CA THR A 178 -22.56 -33.00 -19.70
C THR A 178 -23.91 -33.46 -19.14
N PRO A 179 -24.44 -32.90 -18.03
CA PRO A 179 -25.77 -33.27 -17.53
C PRO A 179 -26.88 -32.99 -18.53
N LEU A 180 -26.79 -31.86 -19.27
CA LEU A 180 -27.76 -31.54 -20.30
C LEU A 180 -27.81 -32.61 -21.41
N THR A 181 -26.66 -33.14 -21.80
CA THR A 181 -26.59 -34.25 -22.78
C THR A 181 -27.22 -35.50 -22.24
N VAL A 182 -27.01 -35.82 -20.96
CA VAL A 182 -27.64 -37.00 -20.29
C VAL A 182 -29.15 -36.83 -20.21
N ILE A 183 -29.64 -35.65 -19.77
CA ILE A 183 -31.07 -35.34 -19.72
C ILE A 183 -31.68 -35.49 -21.12
N LYS A 184 -31.06 -34.86 -22.14
CA LYS A 184 -31.55 -34.97 -23.52
C LYS A 184 -31.64 -36.41 -23.99
N GLY A 185 -30.64 -37.24 -23.70
CA GLY A 185 -30.64 -38.67 -24.07
C GLY A 185 -31.78 -39.44 -23.45
N TYR A 186 -32.00 -39.28 -22.15
CA TYR A 186 -33.10 -39.97 -21.47
C TYR A 186 -34.49 -39.48 -21.90
N VAL A 187 -34.66 -38.17 -22.08
CA VAL A 187 -35.91 -37.58 -22.61
C VAL A 187 -36.20 -38.09 -24.04
N GLU A 188 -35.17 -38.22 -24.89
CA GLU A 188 -35.32 -38.77 -26.22
C GLU A 188 -35.69 -40.28 -26.22
N MET A 189 -35.10 -41.10 -25.34
CA MET A 189 -35.46 -42.50 -25.16
C MET A 189 -36.89 -42.65 -24.66
N LEU A 190 -37.34 -41.82 -23.71
CA LEU A 190 -38.70 -41.78 -23.22
C LEU A 190 -39.69 -41.37 -24.32
N SER A 191 -39.39 -40.31 -25.09
CA SER A 191 -40.27 -39.78 -26.15
C SER A 191 -40.42 -40.74 -27.32
N LYS A 192 -39.39 -41.53 -27.65
CA LYS A 192 -39.39 -42.55 -28.69
C LYS A 192 -39.94 -43.91 -28.22
N ASN A 193 -40.42 -43.98 -26.98
CA ASN A 193 -40.95 -45.21 -26.35
C ASN A 193 -39.96 -46.40 -26.41
N GLN A 194 -38.67 -46.11 -26.31
CA GLN A 194 -37.62 -47.13 -26.36
C GLN A 194 -37.49 -47.90 -25.05
N LEU A 195 -37.96 -47.32 -23.94
CA LEU A 195 -38.05 -47.95 -22.64
C LEU A 195 -39.41 -48.60 -22.50
N LYS A 196 -39.46 -49.94 -22.60
CA LYS A 196 -40.72 -50.70 -22.62
C LYS A 196 -41.25 -51.07 -21.23
N GLU A 197 -40.31 -51.22 -20.28
CA GLU A 197 -40.67 -51.57 -18.91
C GLU A 197 -40.89 -50.30 -18.06
N ASP A 198 -41.94 -50.35 -17.22
CA ASP A 198 -42.22 -49.19 -16.36
C ASP A 198 -41.10 -48.94 -15.34
N ALA A 199 -40.40 -49.96 -14.88
CA ALA A 199 -39.20 -49.84 -14.06
C ALA A 199 -38.05 -49.10 -14.76
N ASP A 200 -37.90 -49.25 -16.10
CA ASP A 200 -36.90 -48.53 -16.87
C ASP A 200 -37.26 -47.06 -17.06
N LYS A 201 -38.56 -46.78 -17.24
CA LYS A 201 -39.04 -45.37 -17.31
C LYS A 201 -38.82 -44.64 -15.98
N GLU A 202 -39.14 -45.32 -14.86
CA GLU A 202 -38.96 -44.75 -13.52
C GLU A 202 -37.47 -44.49 -13.21
N ARG A 203 -36.59 -45.40 -13.60
CA ARG A 203 -35.14 -45.19 -13.54
C ARG A 203 -34.68 -44.01 -14.39
N ALA A 204 -35.23 -43.86 -15.61
CA ALA A 204 -34.91 -42.73 -16.49
C ALA A 204 -35.38 -41.40 -15.89
N PHE A 205 -36.59 -41.31 -15.34
CA PHE A 205 -37.10 -40.11 -14.68
C PHE A 205 -36.27 -39.79 -13.43
N SER A 206 -35.92 -40.75 -12.60
CA SER A 206 -35.04 -40.57 -11.44
C SER A 206 -33.66 -40.02 -11.88
N ARG A 207 -33.10 -40.55 -12.98
CA ARG A 207 -31.82 -40.09 -13.50
C ARG A 207 -31.90 -38.66 -14.01
N VAL A 208 -32.94 -38.28 -14.76
CA VAL A 208 -33.18 -36.90 -15.20
C VAL A 208 -33.33 -35.96 -14.00
N GLY A 209 -34.10 -36.34 -12.99
CA GLY A 209 -34.26 -35.59 -11.75
C GLY A 209 -32.93 -35.34 -11.04
N ASN A 210 -32.10 -36.36 -10.92
CA ASN A 210 -30.79 -36.25 -10.30
C ASN A 210 -29.84 -35.31 -11.09
N GLU A 211 -29.88 -35.33 -12.43
CA GLU A 211 -29.07 -34.42 -13.25
C GLU A 211 -29.56 -32.97 -13.18
N ILE A 212 -30.88 -32.74 -13.08
CA ILE A 212 -31.44 -31.40 -12.85
C ILE A 212 -30.95 -30.84 -11.51
N GLN A 213 -31.07 -31.62 -10.43
CA GLN A 213 -30.60 -31.23 -9.09
C GLN A 213 -29.11 -30.93 -9.08
N ARG A 214 -28.31 -31.69 -9.83
CA ARG A 214 -26.88 -31.43 -10.02
C ARG A 214 -26.64 -30.11 -10.73
N MET A 215 -27.42 -29.80 -11.78
CA MET A 215 -27.29 -28.50 -12.49
C MET A 215 -27.69 -27.34 -11.60
N GLU A 216 -28.73 -27.43 -10.80
CA GLU A 216 -29.14 -26.40 -9.83
C GLU A 216 -28.00 -26.13 -8.84
N THR A 217 -27.39 -27.16 -8.29
CA THR A 217 -26.22 -27.02 -7.39
C THR A 217 -25.06 -26.33 -8.09
N LEU A 218 -24.77 -26.73 -9.34
CA LEU A 218 -23.69 -26.09 -10.13
C LEU A 218 -23.95 -24.62 -10.37
N VAL A 219 -25.18 -24.23 -10.74
CA VAL A 219 -25.53 -22.80 -10.94
C VAL A 219 -25.37 -22.02 -9.65
N GLN A 220 -25.81 -22.55 -8.51
CA GLN A 220 -25.62 -21.92 -7.22
C GLN A 220 -24.13 -21.75 -6.86
N ASP A 221 -23.30 -22.76 -7.15
CA ASP A 221 -21.85 -22.70 -6.97
C ASP A 221 -21.20 -21.61 -7.82
N LEU A 222 -21.65 -21.46 -9.07
CA LEU A 222 -21.19 -20.42 -9.99
C LEU A 222 -21.57 -19.02 -9.52
N LEU A 223 -22.81 -18.84 -9.06
CA LEU A 223 -23.28 -17.57 -8.49
C LEU A 223 -22.47 -17.18 -7.25
N LEU A 224 -22.26 -18.14 -6.34
CA LEU A 224 -21.44 -17.90 -5.15
C LEU A 224 -20.01 -17.49 -5.49
N LEU A 225 -19.36 -18.15 -6.45
CA LEU A 225 -18.00 -17.78 -6.87
C LEU A 225 -17.96 -16.39 -7.51
N ALA A 226 -18.99 -16.00 -8.25
CA ALA A 226 -19.12 -14.64 -8.79
C ALA A 226 -19.26 -13.59 -7.67
N GLU A 227 -20.12 -13.84 -6.68
CA GLU A 227 -20.32 -12.97 -5.51
C GLU A 227 -19.05 -12.84 -4.65
N LEU A 228 -18.33 -13.94 -4.43
CA LEU A 228 -17.06 -13.92 -3.68
C LEU A 228 -15.97 -13.10 -4.38
N GLY A 229 -16.04 -12.98 -5.72
CA GLY A 229 -15.13 -12.14 -6.52
C GLY A 229 -15.41 -10.65 -6.45
N GLU A 230 -16.60 -10.22 -6.03
CA GLU A 230 -16.97 -8.81 -5.90
C GLU A 230 -16.47 -8.20 -4.58
N SER A 231 -16.15 -6.89 -4.63
CA SER A 231 -15.74 -6.12 -3.45
C SER A 231 -16.97 -5.77 -2.61
N GLY A 232 -17.22 -6.52 -1.57
CA GLY A 232 -18.31 -6.29 -0.61
C GLY A 232 -18.66 -7.60 0.08
N ALA A 233 -18.49 -7.67 1.40
CA ALA A 233 -19.01 -8.77 2.17
C ALA A 233 -20.46 -8.45 2.51
N ARG A 234 -21.41 -9.26 2.01
CA ARG A 234 -22.81 -9.21 2.47
C ARG A 234 -22.93 -10.01 3.75
N ASP A 235 -23.65 -9.46 4.71
CA ASP A 235 -24.10 -10.15 5.93
C ASP A 235 -23.00 -10.83 6.77
N ILE A 236 -21.89 -10.09 7.02
CA ILE A 236 -20.90 -10.53 8.01
C ILE A 236 -21.46 -10.28 9.41
N GLU A 237 -21.55 -11.36 10.18
CA GLU A 237 -21.97 -11.37 11.58
C GLU A 237 -20.96 -12.13 12.44
N LYS A 238 -21.00 -11.90 13.76
CA LYS A 238 -20.22 -12.70 14.70
C LYS A 238 -20.90 -14.05 14.86
N LEU A 239 -20.18 -15.12 14.53
CA LEU A 239 -20.67 -16.51 14.57
C LEU A 239 -19.86 -17.32 15.58
N ASP A 240 -20.52 -18.18 16.34
CA ASP A 240 -19.86 -19.24 17.10
C ASP A 240 -19.57 -20.44 16.16
N LEU A 241 -18.30 -20.52 15.73
CA LEU A 241 -17.85 -21.60 14.86
C LEU A 241 -17.89 -22.96 15.56
N SER A 242 -17.74 -22.99 16.90
CA SER A 242 -17.81 -24.20 17.70
C SER A 242 -19.19 -24.83 17.65
N GLU A 243 -20.24 -24.01 17.79
CA GLU A 243 -21.63 -24.45 17.68
C GLU A 243 -21.95 -24.95 16.28
N ILE A 244 -21.58 -24.19 15.25
CA ILE A 244 -21.83 -24.57 13.85
C ILE A 244 -21.14 -25.89 13.50
N MET A 245 -19.85 -26.02 13.85
CA MET A 245 -19.10 -27.25 13.58
C MET A 245 -19.64 -28.46 14.33
N SER A 246 -20.08 -28.27 15.58
CA SER A 246 -20.68 -29.33 16.38
C SER A 246 -22.02 -29.80 15.79
N ALA A 247 -22.87 -28.87 15.35
CA ALA A 247 -24.14 -29.18 14.70
C ALA A 247 -23.93 -29.99 13.40
N HIS A 248 -23.13 -29.45 12.47
CA HIS A 248 -22.86 -30.13 11.20
C HIS A 248 -22.13 -31.46 11.37
N GLY A 249 -21.21 -31.56 12.36
CA GLY A 249 -20.55 -32.82 12.71
C GLY A 249 -21.53 -33.89 13.23
N THR A 250 -22.47 -33.48 14.07
CA THR A 250 -23.53 -34.39 14.60
C THR A 250 -24.48 -34.86 13.51
N ASP A 251 -24.89 -33.93 12.62
CA ASP A 251 -25.71 -34.27 11.45
C ASP A 251 -24.97 -35.26 10.53
N PHE A 252 -23.67 -35.03 10.32
CA PHE A 252 -22.83 -35.91 9.50
C PHE A 252 -22.73 -37.32 10.09
N ILE A 253 -22.57 -37.45 11.40
CA ILE A 253 -22.61 -38.76 12.10
C ILE A 253 -23.95 -39.44 11.89
N THR A 254 -25.04 -38.70 12.06
CA THR A 254 -26.41 -39.25 11.95
C THR A 254 -26.72 -39.79 10.53
N LEU A 255 -26.25 -39.02 9.52
CA LEU A 255 -26.45 -39.40 8.11
C LEU A 255 -25.49 -40.47 7.62
N ASN A 256 -24.40 -40.74 8.33
CA ASN A 256 -23.37 -41.71 7.95
C ASN A 256 -23.04 -42.66 9.13
N PRO A 257 -23.99 -43.49 9.59
CA PRO A 257 -23.84 -44.28 10.83
C PRO A 257 -22.76 -45.37 10.74
N GLU A 258 -22.36 -45.76 9.54
CA GLU A 258 -21.29 -46.76 9.32
C GLU A 258 -19.89 -46.18 9.45
N ARG A 259 -19.75 -44.85 9.43
CA ARG A 259 -18.46 -44.16 9.52
C ARG A 259 -18.03 -43.94 10.97
N LYS A 260 -16.77 -44.21 11.26
CA LYS A 260 -16.18 -43.82 12.54
C LYS A 260 -15.79 -42.33 12.50
N VAL A 261 -16.67 -41.48 13.01
CA VAL A 261 -16.43 -40.03 13.05
C VAL A 261 -15.99 -39.60 14.46
N THR A 262 -14.93 -38.84 14.53
CA THR A 262 -14.41 -38.23 15.77
C THR A 262 -14.58 -36.73 15.70
N LEU A 263 -15.18 -36.10 16.71
CA LEU A 263 -15.30 -34.64 16.85
C LEU A 263 -14.42 -34.16 18.00
N ALA A 264 -13.47 -33.29 17.69
CA ALA A 264 -12.57 -32.64 18.67
C ALA A 264 -12.71 -31.12 18.54
N ILE A 265 -13.84 -30.56 18.98
CA ILE A 265 -14.20 -29.17 18.78
C ILE A 265 -14.01 -28.39 20.08
N SER A 266 -13.08 -27.43 20.07
CA SER A 266 -12.90 -26.47 21.16
C SER A 266 -14.11 -25.54 21.26
N GLN A 267 -14.53 -25.22 22.47
CA GLN A 267 -15.68 -24.33 22.73
C GLN A 267 -15.29 -22.84 22.61
N ASN A 268 -16.29 -21.98 22.37
CA ASN A 268 -16.16 -20.51 22.37
C ASN A 268 -15.19 -19.99 21.29
N VAL A 269 -15.16 -20.59 20.12
CA VAL A 269 -14.39 -20.10 18.98
C VAL A 269 -15.32 -19.25 18.11
N SER A 270 -15.20 -17.92 18.21
CA SER A 270 -16.01 -16.98 17.43
C SER A 270 -15.22 -16.39 16.26
N ILE A 271 -15.89 -16.22 15.13
CA ILE A 271 -15.36 -15.62 13.89
C ILE A 271 -16.32 -14.56 13.34
N GLU A 272 -15.84 -13.63 12.51
CA GLU A 272 -16.69 -12.78 11.68
C GLU A 272 -16.83 -13.39 10.30
N ALA A 273 -18.05 -13.83 9.96
CA ALA A 273 -18.31 -14.49 8.69
C ALA A 273 -19.79 -14.37 8.29
N SER A 274 -20.09 -14.62 7.01
CA SER A 274 -21.44 -14.93 6.59
C SER A 274 -21.76 -16.39 6.95
N ARG A 275 -22.91 -16.62 7.58
CA ARG A 275 -23.39 -17.97 7.93
C ARG A 275 -23.49 -18.88 6.69
N ASP A 276 -23.95 -18.32 5.57
CA ASP A 276 -24.08 -19.05 4.31
C ASP A 276 -22.72 -19.49 3.75
N TYR A 277 -21.71 -18.64 3.87
CA TYR A 277 -20.36 -18.97 3.42
C TYR A 277 -19.76 -20.12 4.23
N ILE A 278 -19.89 -20.06 5.54
CA ILE A 278 -19.39 -21.13 6.42
C ILE A 278 -20.17 -22.44 6.20
N ALA A 279 -21.50 -22.37 6.12
CA ALA A 279 -22.33 -23.55 5.84
C ALA A 279 -21.94 -24.20 4.49
N ARG A 280 -21.70 -23.38 3.45
CA ARG A 280 -21.29 -23.86 2.13
C ARG A 280 -19.90 -24.50 2.14
N PHE A 281 -18.95 -23.89 2.87
CA PHE A 281 -17.62 -24.49 3.09
C PHE A 281 -17.74 -25.87 3.74
N ILE A 282 -18.46 -25.98 4.86
CA ILE A 282 -18.63 -27.25 5.61
C ILE A 282 -19.32 -28.30 4.74
N GLN A 283 -20.39 -27.91 4.06
CA GLN A 283 -21.12 -28.82 3.15
C GLN A 283 -20.23 -29.37 2.04
N ASN A 284 -19.41 -28.51 1.41
CA ASN A 284 -18.47 -28.95 0.38
C ASN A 284 -17.42 -29.89 0.95
N ALA A 285 -16.84 -29.59 2.13
CA ALA A 285 -15.81 -30.40 2.76
C ALA A 285 -16.38 -31.81 3.14
N LEU A 286 -17.54 -31.87 3.79
CA LEU A 286 -18.16 -33.13 4.20
C LEU A 286 -18.67 -33.94 3.00
N THR A 287 -19.25 -33.27 1.98
CA THR A 287 -19.66 -33.95 0.73
C THR A 287 -18.45 -34.54 0.00
N ASN A 288 -17.32 -33.85 0.05
CA ASN A 288 -16.07 -34.35 -0.54
C ASN A 288 -15.63 -35.66 0.14
N VAL A 289 -15.69 -35.73 1.46
CA VAL A 289 -15.43 -37.00 2.20
C VAL A 289 -16.37 -38.12 1.74
N VAL A 290 -17.69 -37.85 1.69
CA VAL A 290 -18.68 -38.89 1.29
C VAL A 290 -18.45 -39.39 -0.14
N ARG A 291 -18.09 -38.51 -1.06
CA ARG A 291 -17.93 -38.86 -2.49
C ARG A 291 -16.64 -39.59 -2.81
N HIS A 292 -15.57 -39.28 -2.07
CA HIS A 292 -14.23 -39.75 -2.42
C HIS A 292 -13.69 -40.84 -1.49
N THR A 293 -14.49 -41.24 -0.49
CA THR A 293 -14.10 -42.31 0.43
C THR A 293 -15.23 -43.32 0.62
N ASP A 294 -14.87 -44.56 0.94
CA ASP A 294 -15.84 -45.64 1.24
C ASP A 294 -16.61 -45.31 2.53
N ASN A 295 -17.80 -45.91 2.68
CA ASN A 295 -18.72 -45.63 3.79
C ASN A 295 -18.20 -46.03 5.18
N ASN A 296 -17.16 -46.85 5.27
CA ASN A 296 -16.57 -47.34 6.52
C ASN A 296 -15.29 -46.57 6.90
N VAL A 297 -14.88 -45.58 6.11
CA VAL A 297 -13.64 -44.82 6.33
C VAL A 297 -13.77 -43.90 7.53
N ALA A 298 -12.73 -43.85 8.38
CA ALA A 298 -12.71 -43.00 9.54
C ALA A 298 -12.55 -41.50 9.11
N VAL A 299 -13.21 -40.62 9.86
CA VAL A 299 -13.18 -39.17 9.64
C VAL A 299 -12.92 -38.47 10.97
N ASN A 300 -12.04 -37.48 10.99
CA ASN A 300 -11.77 -36.63 12.14
C ASN A 300 -12.09 -35.19 11.80
N ILE A 301 -12.85 -34.51 12.66
CA ILE A 301 -13.18 -33.10 12.56
C ILE A 301 -12.67 -32.40 13.82
N SER A 302 -11.73 -31.48 13.68
CA SER A 302 -11.17 -30.78 14.83
C SER A 302 -11.18 -29.27 14.63
N LEU A 303 -11.43 -28.53 15.70
CA LEU A 303 -11.37 -27.08 15.77
C LEU A 303 -10.56 -26.69 16.99
N THR A 304 -9.43 -26.01 16.78
CA THR A 304 -8.51 -25.63 17.85
C THR A 304 -8.11 -24.17 17.74
N PRO A 305 -8.28 -23.33 18.77
CA PRO A 305 -7.84 -21.95 18.73
C PRO A 305 -6.31 -21.86 18.94
N HIS A 306 -5.64 -21.04 18.11
CA HIS A 306 -4.21 -20.74 18.17
C HIS A 306 -3.97 -19.22 18.18
N GLY A 307 -3.99 -18.59 19.35
CA GLY A 307 -3.75 -17.15 19.50
C GLY A 307 -4.86 -16.30 18.85
N LYS A 308 -4.56 -15.68 17.69
CA LYS A 308 -5.52 -14.86 16.91
C LYS A 308 -6.21 -15.64 15.79
N MET A 309 -5.88 -16.88 15.62
CA MET A 309 -6.42 -17.75 14.58
C MET A 309 -7.07 -18.98 15.20
N ALA A 310 -8.01 -19.60 14.50
CA ALA A 310 -8.49 -20.95 14.78
C ALA A 310 -8.12 -21.86 13.62
N GLU A 311 -7.62 -23.04 13.94
CA GLU A 311 -7.36 -24.10 12.97
C GLU A 311 -8.54 -25.07 12.96
N LEU A 312 -9.17 -25.22 11.80
CA LEU A 312 -10.20 -26.22 11.53
C LEU A 312 -9.60 -27.27 10.61
N ILE A 313 -9.67 -28.54 11.01
CA ILE A 313 -9.20 -29.66 10.20
C ILE A 313 -10.35 -30.64 10.00
N ILE A 314 -10.61 -31.01 8.74
CA ILE A 314 -11.47 -32.09 8.35
C ILE A 314 -10.62 -33.11 7.61
N GLU A 315 -10.41 -34.28 8.19
CA GLU A 315 -9.51 -35.29 7.64
C GLU A 315 -10.16 -36.66 7.56
N ASP A 316 -9.79 -37.43 6.54
CA ASP A 316 -10.28 -38.76 6.28
C ASP A 316 -9.15 -39.80 6.21
N ALA A 317 -9.52 -41.09 6.28
CA ALA A 317 -8.64 -42.23 6.11
C ALA A 317 -8.74 -42.85 4.70
N GLY A 318 -9.16 -42.06 3.69
CA GLY A 318 -9.27 -42.53 2.30
C GLY A 318 -7.93 -42.64 1.57
N ASN A 319 -7.98 -42.70 0.25
CA ASN A 319 -6.77 -42.83 -0.59
C ASN A 319 -5.96 -41.53 -0.71
N GLY A 320 -6.46 -40.37 -0.20
CA GLY A 320 -5.85 -39.06 -0.34
C GLY A 320 -5.67 -38.59 -1.79
N LEU A 321 -4.78 -37.61 -1.99
CA LEU A 321 -4.44 -37.06 -3.29
C LEU A 321 -3.02 -37.51 -3.70
N PRO A 322 -2.65 -37.43 -5.00
CA PRO A 322 -1.27 -37.63 -5.43
C PRO A 322 -0.32 -36.62 -4.76
N ASP A 323 0.93 -37.03 -4.53
CA ASP A 323 1.93 -36.19 -3.82
C ASP A 323 2.17 -34.82 -4.47
N SER A 324 1.97 -34.70 -5.78
CA SER A 324 2.05 -33.44 -6.50
C SER A 324 0.97 -32.46 -6.09
N ALA A 325 -0.22 -32.92 -5.73
CA ALA A 325 -1.36 -32.08 -5.33
C ALA A 325 -1.15 -31.36 -3.98
N TYR A 326 -0.31 -31.89 -3.11
CA TYR A 326 -0.01 -31.28 -1.81
C TYR A 326 1.11 -30.21 -1.88
N ARG A 327 1.82 -30.10 -3.03
CA ARG A 327 2.96 -29.18 -3.22
C ARG A 327 2.61 -27.93 -4.00
N GLU A 328 1.48 -27.92 -4.70
CA GLU A 328 1.07 -26.80 -5.52
C GLU A 328 0.29 -25.77 -4.70
N ASP A 329 0.55 -24.49 -5.00
CA ASP A 329 -0.26 -23.39 -4.45
C ASP A 329 -1.72 -23.60 -4.90
N ILE A 330 -2.63 -23.60 -3.96
CA ILE A 330 -4.07 -23.93 -4.12
C ILE A 330 -4.77 -23.08 -5.19
N ARG A 331 -4.14 -21.97 -5.59
CA ARG A 331 -4.58 -21.11 -6.70
C ARG A 331 -4.59 -21.83 -8.07
N SER A 332 -3.92 -22.97 -8.19
CA SER A 332 -3.86 -23.78 -9.42
C SER A 332 -4.66 -25.09 -9.35
N LEU A 333 -5.44 -25.33 -8.31
CA LEU A 333 -6.23 -26.54 -8.11
C LEU A 333 -7.31 -26.82 -9.19
N ASN A 334 -7.57 -25.88 -10.08
CA ASN A 334 -8.45 -26.08 -11.25
C ASN A 334 -7.99 -27.23 -12.17
N ARG A 335 -6.79 -27.81 -11.98
CA ARG A 335 -6.27 -28.87 -12.85
C ARG A 335 -6.41 -30.30 -12.30
N PHE A 336 -6.53 -30.45 -10.99
CA PHE A 336 -6.51 -31.81 -10.40
C PHE A 336 -7.83 -32.55 -10.43
N ASP A 337 -8.95 -31.82 -10.51
CA ASP A 337 -10.30 -32.41 -10.44
C ASP A 337 -10.83 -32.90 -11.79
N LYS A 338 -10.26 -32.46 -12.93
CA LYS A 338 -10.81 -32.71 -14.28
C LYS A 338 -10.84 -34.19 -14.70
N SER A 339 -10.03 -35.09 -14.12
CA SER A 339 -9.96 -36.49 -14.57
C SER A 339 -10.74 -37.46 -13.68
N ARG A 340 -10.87 -37.20 -12.38
CA ARG A 340 -11.50 -38.10 -11.40
C ARG A 340 -12.94 -37.71 -11.02
N SER A 341 -13.30 -36.43 -11.09
CA SER A 341 -14.66 -35.99 -10.75
C SER A 341 -15.70 -36.43 -11.76
N ARG A 342 -15.30 -36.79 -12.99
CA ARG A 342 -16.21 -37.24 -14.04
C ARG A 342 -16.81 -38.64 -13.74
N GLU A 343 -16.10 -39.51 -13.08
CA GLU A 343 -16.60 -40.86 -12.76
C GLU A 343 -17.55 -40.86 -11.54
N ASN A 344 -17.40 -39.90 -10.59
CA ASN A 344 -18.16 -39.87 -9.34
C ASN A 344 -19.15 -38.71 -9.19
N GLY A 345 -19.43 -37.97 -10.26
CA GLY A 345 -20.55 -37.01 -10.29
C GLY A 345 -20.32 -35.66 -9.56
N GLY A 346 -19.10 -35.26 -9.28
CA GLY A 346 -18.78 -33.96 -8.67
C GLY A 346 -18.77 -32.79 -9.68
N SER A 347 -19.07 -31.53 -9.23
CA SER A 347 -18.99 -30.33 -10.06
C SER A 347 -17.56 -29.89 -10.30
N GLY A 348 -16.58 -30.49 -9.64
CA GLY A 348 -15.17 -30.03 -9.67
C GLY A 348 -14.93 -28.65 -9.03
N LEU A 349 -15.98 -27.94 -8.64
CA LEU A 349 -15.88 -26.57 -8.08
C LEU A 349 -15.75 -26.53 -6.56
N GLY A 350 -15.99 -27.65 -5.86
CA GLY A 350 -16.02 -27.68 -4.39
C GLY A 350 -14.75 -27.18 -3.72
N MET A 351 -13.56 -27.57 -4.22
CA MET A 351 -12.27 -27.11 -3.69
C MET A 351 -12.05 -25.62 -3.96
N SER A 352 -12.43 -25.14 -5.16
CA SER A 352 -12.34 -23.73 -5.53
C SER A 352 -13.25 -22.86 -4.67
N ILE A 353 -14.48 -23.32 -4.37
CA ILE A 353 -15.42 -22.65 -3.48
C ILE A 353 -14.87 -22.59 -2.07
N MET A 354 -14.39 -23.70 -1.52
CA MET A 354 -13.81 -23.73 -0.18
C MET A 354 -12.64 -22.75 -0.05
N SER A 355 -11.73 -22.75 -1.01
CA SER A 355 -10.59 -21.83 -1.04
C SER A 355 -11.03 -20.36 -1.13
N ALA A 356 -11.99 -20.05 -2.03
CA ALA A 356 -12.49 -18.69 -2.23
C ALA A 356 -13.22 -18.15 -0.98
N VAL A 357 -14.06 -18.97 -0.35
CA VAL A 357 -14.75 -18.62 0.90
C VAL A 357 -13.74 -18.27 1.99
N ILE A 358 -12.77 -19.15 2.23
CA ILE A 358 -11.78 -18.95 3.30
C ILE A 358 -10.90 -17.71 3.04
N GLN A 359 -10.50 -17.48 1.79
CA GLN A 359 -9.76 -16.26 1.41
C GLN A 359 -10.59 -14.98 1.62
N LYS A 360 -11.89 -15.01 1.29
CA LYS A 360 -12.81 -13.90 1.52
C LYS A 360 -12.94 -13.54 3.00
N LEU A 361 -12.85 -14.53 3.88
CA LEU A 361 -12.87 -14.38 5.33
C LEU A 361 -11.50 -14.02 5.94
N GLY A 362 -10.49 -13.73 5.10
CA GLY A 362 -9.14 -13.41 5.56
C GLY A 362 -8.36 -14.59 6.14
N GLY A 363 -8.85 -15.82 5.89
CA GLY A 363 -8.23 -17.05 6.34
C GLY A 363 -7.24 -17.65 5.35
N ARG A 364 -6.68 -18.80 5.71
CA ARG A 364 -5.80 -19.62 4.87
C ARG A 364 -6.38 -21.01 4.69
N PHE A 365 -6.41 -21.47 3.45
CA PHE A 365 -6.87 -22.83 3.08
C PHE A 365 -5.66 -23.64 2.59
N SER A 366 -5.50 -24.87 3.06
CA SER A 366 -4.45 -25.79 2.64
C SER A 366 -4.91 -27.25 2.65
N LEU A 367 -4.28 -28.07 1.80
CA LEU A 367 -4.46 -29.51 1.76
C LEU A 367 -3.19 -30.19 2.27
N ARG A 368 -3.36 -31.19 3.13
CA ARG A 368 -2.26 -31.99 3.67
C ARG A 368 -2.59 -33.47 3.60
N LYS A 369 -1.59 -34.33 3.71
CA LYS A 369 -1.83 -35.73 3.98
C LYS A 369 -2.46 -35.85 5.37
N SER A 370 -3.55 -36.58 5.46
CA SER A 370 -4.20 -36.87 6.73
C SER A 370 -3.34 -37.72 7.65
N SER A 371 -3.42 -37.47 8.93
CA SER A 371 -2.84 -38.36 9.95
C SER A 371 -3.45 -39.75 9.92
N LEU A 372 -4.64 -39.89 9.36
CA LEU A 372 -5.37 -41.16 9.16
C LEU A 372 -5.00 -41.87 7.84
N GLY A 373 -4.17 -41.23 6.98
CA GLY A 373 -3.71 -41.81 5.73
C GLY A 373 -4.31 -41.20 4.46
N GLY A 374 -5.44 -40.50 4.54
CA GLY A 374 -6.14 -39.90 3.41
C GLY A 374 -5.85 -38.41 3.18
N LEU A 375 -6.89 -37.63 2.99
CA LEU A 375 -6.84 -36.17 2.78
C LEU A 375 -7.16 -35.41 4.08
N ALA A 376 -6.41 -34.37 4.38
CA ALA A 376 -6.73 -33.36 5.39
C ALA A 376 -6.96 -32.01 4.73
N ILE A 377 -8.16 -31.47 4.89
CA ILE A 377 -8.52 -30.10 4.58
C ILE A 377 -8.22 -29.28 5.83
N VAL A 378 -7.27 -28.32 5.72
CA VAL A 378 -6.82 -27.50 6.84
C VAL A 378 -7.13 -26.04 6.56
N VAL A 379 -7.81 -25.40 7.51
CA VAL A 379 -8.23 -24.01 7.41
C VAL A 379 -7.80 -23.25 8.65
N GLU A 380 -7.20 -22.09 8.45
CA GLU A 380 -6.91 -21.13 9.51
C GLU A 380 -7.82 -19.91 9.31
N LEU A 381 -8.62 -19.55 10.32
CA LEU A 381 -9.54 -18.41 10.30
C LEU A 381 -9.20 -17.42 11.44
N PRO A 382 -9.30 -16.10 11.20
CA PRO A 382 -9.14 -15.12 12.26
C PRO A 382 -10.27 -15.24 13.29
N VAL A 383 -9.91 -15.27 14.57
CA VAL A 383 -10.89 -15.33 15.68
C VAL A 383 -11.17 -13.95 16.21
N VAL A 384 -12.43 -13.72 16.59
CA VAL A 384 -12.86 -12.50 17.29
C VAL A 384 -12.87 -12.80 18.77
N LYS A 385 -12.18 -11.98 19.56
CA LYS A 385 -12.27 -12.05 21.02
C LYS A 385 -13.55 -11.39 21.50
N ASP A 386 -14.15 -11.98 22.52
CA ASP A 386 -15.25 -11.36 23.27
C ASP A 386 -14.81 -10.07 23.94
#